data_06a9d3053626e7372ff01c6fa21215b0
#
_entry.id   06a9d3053626e7372ff01c6fa21215b0
#
_cell.length_a   1.000
_cell.length_b   1.000
_cell.length_c   1.000
_cell.angle_alpha   90.00
_cell.angle_beta   90.00
_cell.angle_gamma   90.00
#
_symmetry.space_group_name_H-M   'P 1'
#
loop_
_entity.id
_entity.type
_entity.pdbx_description
1 polymer ?
#
loop_
_entity_poly.entity_id
_entity_poly.type
_entity_poly.pdbx_seq_one_letter_code
_entity_poly.pdbx_strand_id
1 'polypeptide(L)'
;MKLVIFSKKFQELPLPEFGDLVADMGFEGVDLTVRPTGYITPEEVVEKLPEAVDILKARGLEVPMITTAITSAEEPYAEETFKTASECGVKYIKLGYWKYKGFGHLRSQIDEIRRALKDIQALSKKYNVTAGMHTHSGMNMSAEPAILWEILKDFNPDLVGAYIDPGHMAVEGGLGGWLMGMDILAEKIRMVAVKDYGWFKKDGKWIARTVPLGEGLVPWRKVFEILKRIEFKGPVSLHSEYKGMSLEEIIEQTRKDIKYVREILKSI
;
A
#
# COMPACT_ATOMS: atom_id res chain seq x y z
N MET A 1 3.63 -13.00 -7.33
CA MET A 1 3.03 -11.65 -7.12
C MET A 1 1.53 -11.78 -7.33
N LYS A 2 0.70 -11.26 -6.44
CA LYS A 2 -0.76 -11.29 -6.54
C LYS A 2 -1.27 -9.88 -6.81
N LEU A 3 -2.02 -9.69 -7.90
CA LEU A 3 -2.55 -8.39 -8.29
C LEU A 3 -3.87 -8.12 -7.57
N VAL A 4 -3.88 -7.10 -6.71
CA VAL A 4 -5.06 -6.68 -5.95
C VAL A 4 -5.40 -5.22 -6.24
N ILE A 5 -6.64 -4.82 -5.99
CA ILE A 5 -7.10 -3.44 -6.15
C ILE A 5 -7.24 -2.77 -4.79
N PHE A 6 -6.77 -1.54 -4.65
CA PHE A 6 -7.02 -0.72 -3.47
C PHE A 6 -8.43 -0.17 -3.47
N SER A 7 -9.20 -0.51 -2.47
CA SER A 7 -10.64 -0.26 -2.40
C SER A 7 -11.06 1.21 -2.20
N LYS A 8 -10.12 2.10 -1.84
CA LYS A 8 -10.39 3.48 -1.42
C LYS A 8 -11.29 4.30 -2.35
N LYS A 9 -11.14 4.14 -3.66
CA LYS A 9 -11.89 4.94 -4.65
C LYS A 9 -13.23 4.33 -5.04
N PHE A 10 -13.55 3.18 -4.50
CA PHE A 10 -14.75 2.41 -4.82
C PHE A 10 -15.73 2.33 -3.64
N GLN A 11 -15.49 3.07 -2.56
CA GLN A 11 -16.25 3.00 -1.31
C GLN A 11 -17.69 3.51 -1.42
N GLU A 12 -18.06 4.14 -2.53
CA GLU A 12 -19.44 4.51 -2.86
C GLU A 12 -20.27 3.28 -3.30
N LEU A 13 -19.61 2.23 -3.76
CA LEU A 13 -20.26 0.97 -4.14
C LEU A 13 -20.49 0.09 -2.90
N PRO A 14 -21.64 -0.57 -2.79
CA PRO A 14 -21.79 -1.69 -1.85
C PRO A 14 -20.70 -2.74 -2.08
N LEU A 15 -20.21 -3.37 -1.01
CA LEU A 15 -19.10 -4.32 -1.11
C LEU A 15 -19.36 -5.49 -2.08
N PRO A 16 -20.59 -6.07 -2.16
CA PRO A 16 -20.91 -7.08 -3.16
C PRO A 16 -20.74 -6.59 -4.60
N GLU A 17 -21.23 -5.39 -4.92
CA GLU A 17 -21.11 -4.80 -6.27
C GLU A 17 -19.65 -4.46 -6.60
N PHE A 18 -18.90 -3.93 -5.64
CA PHE A 18 -17.46 -3.73 -5.78
C PHE A 18 -16.73 -5.04 -6.05
N GLY A 19 -17.07 -6.12 -5.33
CA GLY A 19 -16.50 -7.44 -5.54
C GLY A 19 -16.78 -8.00 -6.94
N ASP A 20 -18.01 -7.87 -7.43
CA ASP A 20 -18.39 -8.29 -8.79
C ASP A 20 -17.58 -7.51 -9.86
N LEU A 21 -17.45 -6.20 -9.69
CA LEU A 21 -16.64 -5.34 -10.55
C LEU A 21 -15.16 -5.73 -10.56
N VAL A 22 -14.57 -6.01 -9.38
CA VAL A 22 -13.16 -6.39 -9.23
C VAL A 22 -12.89 -7.74 -9.90
N ALA A 23 -13.80 -8.71 -9.73
CA ALA A 23 -13.71 -10.02 -10.36
C ALA A 23 -13.79 -9.89 -11.90
N ASP A 24 -14.70 -9.07 -12.42
CA ASP A 24 -14.86 -8.81 -13.85
C ASP A 24 -13.62 -8.12 -14.46
N MET A 25 -12.98 -7.21 -13.74
CA MET A 25 -11.68 -6.63 -14.14
C MET A 25 -10.53 -7.67 -14.09
N GLY A 26 -10.78 -8.82 -13.45
CA GLY A 26 -9.87 -9.94 -13.36
C GLY A 26 -8.78 -9.79 -12.29
N PHE A 27 -8.92 -8.94 -11.29
CA PHE A 27 -8.02 -8.95 -10.13
C PHE A 27 -8.12 -10.28 -9.37
N GLU A 28 -7.05 -10.60 -8.63
CA GLU A 28 -6.99 -11.80 -7.78
C GLU A 28 -7.49 -11.54 -6.37
N GLY A 29 -7.69 -10.25 -6.02
CA GLY A 29 -8.17 -9.88 -4.69
C GLY A 29 -8.22 -8.37 -4.47
N VAL A 30 -8.39 -8.03 -3.20
CA VAL A 30 -8.63 -6.66 -2.73
C VAL A 30 -7.63 -6.28 -1.64
N ASP A 31 -7.10 -5.05 -1.71
CA ASP A 31 -6.52 -4.30 -0.60
C ASP A 31 -7.65 -3.52 0.08
N LEU A 32 -8.21 -4.11 1.13
CA LEU A 32 -9.43 -3.58 1.76
C LEU A 32 -9.11 -2.50 2.78
N THR A 33 -9.83 -1.38 2.74
CA THR A 33 -9.68 -0.29 3.71
C THR A 33 -10.34 -0.60 5.04
N VAL A 34 -9.52 -0.70 6.11
CA VAL A 34 -9.95 -0.87 7.52
C VAL A 34 -9.40 0.31 8.32
N ARG A 35 -10.09 1.44 8.26
CA ARG A 35 -9.65 2.71 8.86
C ARG A 35 -10.81 3.70 8.95
N PRO A 36 -10.69 4.81 9.69
CA PRO A 36 -11.67 5.89 9.59
C PRO A 36 -11.96 6.25 8.14
N THR A 37 -13.22 6.37 7.76
CA THR A 37 -13.68 6.58 6.37
C THR A 37 -13.31 5.44 5.37
N GLY A 38 -13.03 4.22 5.85
CA GLY A 38 -12.85 3.02 5.04
C GLY A 38 -14.16 2.29 4.75
N TYR A 39 -14.08 1.16 4.03
CA TYR A 39 -15.19 0.21 3.96
C TYR A 39 -15.58 -0.34 5.34
N ILE A 40 -14.57 -0.48 6.20
CA ILE A 40 -14.71 -0.94 7.58
C ILE A 40 -14.00 0.08 8.46
N THR A 41 -14.69 0.53 9.53
CA THR A 41 -14.04 1.37 10.56
C THR A 41 -13.31 0.48 11.57
N PRO A 42 -12.33 1.01 12.33
CA PRO A 42 -11.62 0.21 13.34
C PRO A 42 -12.57 -0.44 14.36
N GLU A 43 -13.63 0.26 14.75
CA GLU A 43 -14.63 -0.18 15.73
C GLU A 43 -15.43 -1.40 15.24
N GLU A 44 -15.58 -1.52 13.92
CA GLU A 44 -16.38 -2.57 13.29
C GLU A 44 -15.54 -3.78 12.87
N VAL A 45 -14.20 -3.74 13.05
CA VAL A 45 -13.27 -4.70 12.45
C VAL A 45 -13.59 -6.14 12.84
N VAL A 46 -13.96 -6.40 14.08
CA VAL A 46 -14.23 -7.76 14.61
C VAL A 46 -15.46 -8.39 13.93
N GLU A 47 -16.48 -7.58 13.67
CA GLU A 47 -17.72 -8.04 13.07
C GLU A 47 -17.66 -8.01 11.53
N LYS A 48 -17.20 -6.88 10.96
CA LYS A 48 -17.31 -6.59 9.54
C LYS A 48 -16.20 -7.17 8.67
N LEU A 49 -14.99 -7.36 9.21
CA LEU A 49 -13.90 -7.91 8.40
C LEU A 49 -14.15 -9.37 7.99
N PRO A 50 -14.61 -10.28 8.86
CA PRO A 50 -15.01 -11.63 8.46
C PRO A 50 -16.12 -11.64 7.39
N GLU A 51 -17.17 -10.85 7.59
CA GLU A 51 -18.28 -10.70 6.63
C GLU A 51 -17.75 -10.23 5.24
N ALA A 52 -16.91 -9.21 5.24
CA ALA A 52 -16.33 -8.67 4.00
C ALA A 52 -15.44 -9.68 3.27
N VAL A 53 -14.63 -10.44 4.01
CA VAL A 53 -13.79 -11.49 3.44
C VAL A 53 -14.63 -12.59 2.81
N ASP A 54 -15.73 -13.02 3.47
CA ASP A 54 -16.64 -14.02 2.93
C ASP A 54 -17.36 -13.54 1.66
N ILE A 55 -17.83 -12.28 1.65
CA ILE A 55 -18.46 -11.65 0.47
C ILE A 55 -17.51 -11.66 -0.73
N LEU A 56 -16.25 -11.27 -0.52
CA LEU A 56 -15.22 -11.22 -1.59
C LEU A 56 -14.79 -12.62 -2.01
N LYS A 57 -14.62 -13.54 -1.07
CA LYS A 57 -14.27 -14.94 -1.34
C LYS A 57 -15.32 -15.68 -2.15
N ALA A 58 -16.61 -15.40 -1.92
CA ALA A 58 -17.71 -15.95 -2.72
C ALA A 58 -17.63 -15.55 -4.21
N ARG A 59 -16.85 -14.53 -4.54
CA ARG A 59 -16.56 -14.01 -5.90
C ARG A 59 -15.19 -14.44 -6.44
N GLY A 60 -14.52 -15.37 -5.75
CA GLY A 60 -13.18 -15.83 -6.11
C GLY A 60 -12.06 -14.83 -5.81
N LEU A 61 -12.34 -13.80 -4.98
CA LEU A 61 -11.37 -12.78 -4.61
C LEU A 61 -10.76 -13.07 -3.23
N GLU A 62 -9.46 -12.88 -3.10
CA GLU A 62 -8.78 -12.93 -1.81
C GLU A 62 -8.65 -11.53 -1.19
N VAL A 63 -8.48 -11.48 0.13
CA VAL A 63 -8.08 -10.26 0.86
C VAL A 63 -6.70 -10.51 1.48
N PRO A 64 -5.61 -10.47 0.68
CA PRO A 64 -4.29 -10.76 1.22
C PRO A 64 -3.77 -9.66 2.13
N MET A 65 -4.30 -8.44 2.00
CA MET A 65 -3.89 -7.29 2.78
C MET A 65 -5.05 -6.35 3.09
N ILE A 66 -4.89 -5.61 4.20
CA ILE A 66 -5.76 -4.50 4.58
C ILE A 66 -4.96 -3.22 4.76
N THR A 67 -5.57 -2.10 4.42
CA THR A 67 -5.00 -0.75 4.63
C THR A 67 -5.61 -0.10 5.86
N THR A 68 -4.79 0.14 6.88
CA THR A 68 -5.17 0.74 8.17
C THR A 68 -4.58 2.14 8.37
N ALA A 69 -4.95 2.77 9.49
CA ALA A 69 -4.35 4.01 9.98
C ALA A 69 -3.49 3.79 11.25
N ILE A 70 -3.27 2.56 11.67
CA ILE A 70 -2.55 2.21 12.91
C ILE A 70 -1.12 2.71 12.86
N THR A 71 -0.71 3.46 13.89
CA THR A 71 0.67 3.95 14.10
C THR A 71 1.24 3.52 15.46
N SER A 72 0.41 2.98 16.34
CA SER A 72 0.80 2.43 17.64
C SER A 72 -0.02 1.18 17.97
N ALA A 73 0.59 0.23 18.67
CA ALA A 73 -0.11 -0.93 19.20
C ALA A 73 -1.10 -0.58 20.34
N GLU A 74 -0.95 0.60 20.94
CA GLU A 74 -1.82 1.10 22.01
C GLU A 74 -3.08 1.80 21.49
N GLU A 75 -3.20 2.02 20.16
CA GLU A 75 -4.39 2.63 19.59
C GLU A 75 -5.61 1.72 19.78
N PRO A 76 -6.80 2.32 20.01
CA PRO A 76 -8.04 1.55 20.08
C PRO A 76 -8.18 0.63 18.85
N TYR A 77 -8.57 -0.61 19.10
CA TYR A 77 -8.78 -1.65 18.07
C TYR A 77 -7.53 -2.07 17.27
N ALA A 78 -6.32 -1.64 17.67
CA ALA A 78 -5.09 -2.06 16.97
C ALA A 78 -4.89 -3.58 17.11
N GLU A 79 -4.94 -4.10 18.34
CA GLU A 79 -4.76 -5.54 18.59
C GLU A 79 -5.89 -6.37 17.98
N GLU A 80 -7.15 -5.92 18.10
CA GLU A 80 -8.32 -6.57 17.50
C GLU A 80 -8.19 -6.64 15.98
N THR A 81 -7.65 -5.59 15.35
CA THR A 81 -7.40 -5.56 13.90
C THR A 81 -6.37 -6.62 13.49
N PHE A 82 -5.26 -6.75 14.22
CA PHE A 82 -4.25 -7.79 13.94
C PHE A 82 -4.81 -9.20 14.15
N LYS A 83 -5.56 -9.40 15.24
CA LYS A 83 -6.19 -10.67 15.57
C LYS A 83 -7.19 -11.07 14.50
N THR A 84 -8.16 -10.21 14.19
CA THR A 84 -9.22 -10.49 13.23
C THR A 84 -8.65 -10.68 11.82
N ALA A 85 -7.66 -9.87 11.41
CA ALA A 85 -6.95 -10.06 10.15
C ALA A 85 -6.35 -11.48 10.05
N SER A 86 -5.67 -11.95 11.10
CA SER A 86 -5.11 -13.29 11.18
C SER A 86 -6.18 -14.37 11.05
N GLU A 87 -7.28 -14.25 11.81
CA GLU A 87 -8.41 -15.19 11.81
C GLU A 87 -9.08 -15.28 10.43
N CYS A 88 -9.13 -14.17 9.70
CA CYS A 88 -9.65 -14.11 8.32
C CYS A 88 -8.64 -14.54 7.24
N GLY A 89 -7.40 -14.90 7.61
CA GLY A 89 -6.35 -15.29 6.67
C GLY A 89 -5.66 -14.11 5.95
N VAL A 90 -5.92 -12.88 6.39
CA VAL A 90 -5.20 -11.68 5.91
C VAL A 90 -3.76 -11.72 6.42
N LYS A 91 -2.80 -11.58 5.51
CA LYS A 91 -1.36 -11.73 5.82
C LYS A 91 -0.64 -10.41 6.01
N TYR A 92 -1.15 -9.32 5.44
CA TYR A 92 -0.45 -8.04 5.41
C TYR A 92 -1.36 -6.92 5.90
N ILE A 93 -0.80 -6.06 6.76
CA ILE A 93 -1.45 -4.85 7.28
C ILE A 93 -0.62 -3.64 6.90
N LYS A 94 -1.13 -2.76 6.05
CA LYS A 94 -0.52 -1.46 5.80
C LYS A 94 -0.76 -0.56 7.00
N LEU A 95 0.32 -0.05 7.61
CA LEU A 95 0.30 0.87 8.76
C LEU A 95 -0.11 2.30 8.38
N GLY A 96 -0.46 3.10 9.37
CA GLY A 96 -0.70 4.54 9.25
C GLY A 96 0.54 5.33 8.80
N TYR A 97 0.42 6.66 8.80
CA TYR A 97 1.49 7.55 8.40
C TYR A 97 1.98 8.40 9.56
N TRP A 98 3.28 8.33 9.84
CA TRP A 98 3.95 9.27 10.74
C TRP A 98 4.31 10.54 9.97
N LYS A 99 3.68 11.65 10.35
CA LYS A 99 3.97 12.97 9.75
C LYS A 99 5.29 13.51 10.28
N TYR A 100 6.13 14.04 9.39
CA TYR A 100 7.37 14.72 9.78
C TYR A 100 7.07 15.99 10.57
N LYS A 101 7.66 16.11 11.75
CA LYS A 101 7.42 17.22 12.70
C LYS A 101 8.18 18.52 12.34
N GLY A 102 9.01 18.48 11.30
CA GLY A 102 9.79 19.65 10.85
C GLY A 102 11.27 19.58 11.19
N PHE A 103 12.00 20.60 10.73
CA PHE A 103 13.45 20.69 10.88
C PHE A 103 13.88 20.57 12.35
N GLY A 104 14.94 19.77 12.60
CA GLY A 104 15.47 19.49 13.94
C GLY A 104 14.89 18.26 14.63
N HIS A 105 13.79 17.68 14.13
CA HIS A 105 13.11 16.56 14.77
C HIS A 105 13.41 15.18 14.16
N LEU A 106 14.11 15.12 13.01
CA LEU A 106 14.22 13.89 12.24
C LEU A 106 14.76 12.70 13.06
N ARG A 107 15.87 12.88 13.75
CA ARG A 107 16.52 11.79 14.52
C ARG A 107 15.64 11.31 15.69
N SER A 108 15.14 12.23 16.50
CA SER A 108 14.26 11.87 17.61
C SER A 108 12.98 11.20 17.15
N GLN A 109 12.46 11.61 16.00
CA GLN A 109 11.24 11.03 15.43
C GLN A 109 11.48 9.64 14.85
N ILE A 110 12.66 9.38 14.26
CA ILE A 110 13.07 8.00 13.88
C ILE A 110 13.06 7.11 15.14
N ASP A 111 13.63 7.57 16.25
CA ASP A 111 13.65 6.78 17.49
C ASP A 111 12.26 6.57 18.09
N GLU A 112 11.36 7.56 18.01
CA GLU A 112 9.96 7.43 18.42
C GLU A 112 9.24 6.35 17.59
N ILE A 113 9.37 6.41 16.27
CA ILE A 113 8.74 5.44 15.36
C ILE A 113 9.29 4.04 15.61
N ARG A 114 10.60 3.89 15.79
CA ARG A 114 11.22 2.60 16.08
C ARG A 114 10.71 1.99 17.39
N ARG A 115 10.41 2.80 18.41
CA ARG A 115 9.77 2.31 19.65
C ARG A 115 8.35 1.80 19.37
N ALA A 116 7.52 2.59 18.70
CA ALA A 116 6.16 2.16 18.32
C ALA A 116 6.16 0.88 17.46
N LEU A 117 7.11 0.76 16.51
CA LEU A 117 7.24 -0.43 15.68
C LEU A 117 7.68 -1.68 16.45
N LYS A 118 8.38 -1.59 17.58
CA LYS A 118 8.68 -2.76 18.42
C LYS A 118 7.40 -3.40 18.98
N ASP A 119 6.47 -2.57 19.43
CA ASP A 119 5.20 -3.06 19.98
C ASP A 119 4.30 -3.59 18.85
N ILE A 120 4.27 -2.92 17.69
CA ILE A 120 3.60 -3.44 16.47
C ILE A 120 4.23 -4.77 16.03
N GLN A 121 5.57 -4.92 16.08
CA GLN A 121 6.22 -6.19 15.77
C GLN A 121 5.81 -7.32 16.73
N ALA A 122 5.56 -7.00 18.00
CA ALA A 122 5.05 -7.99 18.95
C ALA A 122 3.65 -8.46 18.56
N LEU A 123 2.75 -7.57 18.13
CA LEU A 123 1.44 -7.93 17.58
C LEU A 123 1.58 -8.76 16.29
N SER A 124 2.44 -8.33 15.36
CA SER A 124 2.74 -9.06 14.13
C SER A 124 3.18 -10.50 14.40
N LYS A 125 4.08 -10.68 15.38
CA LYS A 125 4.56 -12.01 15.80
C LYS A 125 3.45 -12.83 16.46
N LYS A 126 2.66 -12.22 17.34
CA LYS A 126 1.57 -12.87 18.07
C LYS A 126 0.51 -13.44 17.13
N TYR A 127 0.16 -12.67 16.10
CA TYR A 127 -0.92 -13.01 15.18
C TYR A 127 -0.47 -13.50 13.80
N ASN A 128 0.85 -13.67 13.59
CA ASN A 128 1.43 -14.13 12.32
C ASN A 128 0.97 -13.30 11.10
N VAL A 129 1.02 -11.98 11.24
CA VAL A 129 0.66 -10.99 10.22
C VAL A 129 1.83 -10.04 10.01
N THR A 130 2.12 -9.65 8.77
CA THR A 130 3.19 -8.71 8.45
C THR A 130 2.65 -7.29 8.40
N ALA A 131 3.16 -6.40 9.25
CA ALA A 131 2.90 -4.97 9.19
C ALA A 131 3.82 -4.30 8.16
N GLY A 132 3.29 -3.35 7.37
CA GLY A 132 4.05 -2.66 6.34
C GLY A 132 4.02 -1.15 6.46
N MET A 133 5.20 -0.53 6.52
CA MET A 133 5.35 0.91 6.48
C MET A 133 5.44 1.39 5.02
N HIS A 134 4.47 2.21 4.61
CA HIS A 134 4.28 2.61 3.22
C HIS A 134 5.14 3.83 2.85
N THR A 135 5.94 3.76 1.77
CA THR A 135 6.61 4.92 1.20
C THR A 135 5.57 5.90 0.65
N HIS A 136 5.59 7.14 1.11
CA HIS A 136 4.58 8.12 0.70
C HIS A 136 5.16 9.53 0.64
N SER A 137 5.04 10.18 -0.52
CA SER A 137 5.54 11.54 -0.78
C SER A 137 4.98 12.60 0.16
N GLY A 138 5.66 13.74 0.22
CA GLY A 138 5.32 14.88 1.04
C GLY A 138 5.86 14.75 2.47
N MET A 139 5.25 15.46 3.41
CA MET A 139 5.70 15.53 4.81
C MET A 139 5.40 14.25 5.59
N ASN A 140 5.92 13.12 5.11
CA ASN A 140 5.83 11.80 5.77
C ASN A 140 7.23 11.28 6.08
N MET A 141 7.39 10.60 7.22
CA MET A 141 8.67 10.01 7.64
C MET A 141 9.15 8.88 6.72
N SER A 142 8.28 8.37 5.87
CA SER A 142 8.56 7.34 4.87
C SER A 142 8.68 7.90 3.44
N ALA A 143 8.78 9.22 3.25
CA ALA A 143 8.92 9.83 1.95
C ALA A 143 10.24 9.42 1.26
N GLU A 144 11.33 9.42 2.03
CA GLU A 144 12.66 9.04 1.56
C GLU A 144 12.98 7.58 1.91
N PRO A 145 13.27 6.72 0.93
CA PRO A 145 13.55 5.31 1.17
C PRO A 145 14.73 5.05 2.13
N ALA A 146 15.74 5.93 2.13
CA ALA A 146 16.88 5.82 3.05
C ALA A 146 16.46 6.06 4.51
N ILE A 147 15.53 6.98 4.75
CA ILE A 147 14.96 7.20 6.09
C ILE A 147 14.09 6.01 6.49
N LEU A 148 13.29 5.49 5.58
CA LEU A 148 12.50 4.29 5.83
C LEU A 148 13.40 3.09 6.16
N TRP A 149 14.51 2.91 5.43
CA TRP A 149 15.49 1.87 5.75
C TRP A 149 16.10 2.07 7.14
N GLU A 150 16.49 3.29 7.51
CA GLU A 150 17.01 3.61 8.85
C GLU A 150 16.01 3.25 9.96
N ILE A 151 14.72 3.45 9.71
CA ILE A 151 13.65 3.04 10.61
C ILE A 151 13.55 1.51 10.69
N LEU A 152 13.62 0.80 9.55
CA LEU A 152 13.32 -0.63 9.45
C LEU A 152 14.52 -1.57 9.55
N LYS A 153 15.76 -1.08 9.48
CA LYS A 153 16.99 -1.89 9.31
C LYS A 153 17.12 -3.07 10.30
N ASP A 154 16.73 -2.86 11.56
CA ASP A 154 16.89 -3.87 12.62
C ASP A 154 15.60 -4.71 12.86
N PHE A 155 14.53 -4.47 12.10
CA PHE A 155 13.30 -5.25 12.20
C PHE A 155 13.34 -6.49 11.29
N ASN A 156 12.74 -7.59 11.77
CA ASN A 156 12.48 -8.74 10.92
C ASN A 156 11.42 -8.33 9.86
N PRO A 157 11.76 -8.38 8.56
CA PRO A 157 10.86 -7.92 7.52
C PRO A 157 9.58 -8.76 7.39
N ASP A 158 9.55 -10.00 7.86
CA ASP A 158 8.36 -10.84 7.88
C ASP A 158 7.36 -10.42 8.97
N LEU A 159 7.81 -9.58 9.91
CA LEU A 159 6.97 -9.01 10.96
C LEU A 159 6.68 -7.51 10.70
N VAL A 160 7.73 -6.73 10.39
CA VAL A 160 7.60 -5.31 10.04
C VAL A 160 8.47 -5.03 8.81
N GLY A 161 7.84 -4.86 7.67
CA GLY A 161 8.50 -4.68 6.38
C GLY A 161 8.15 -3.35 5.70
N ALA A 162 8.70 -3.17 4.50
CA ALA A 162 8.38 -2.04 3.65
C ALA A 162 7.20 -2.37 2.72
N TYR A 163 6.27 -1.44 2.64
CA TYR A 163 5.28 -1.33 1.59
C TYR A 163 5.76 -0.24 0.64
N ILE A 164 6.43 -0.60 -0.42
CA ILE A 164 6.97 0.39 -1.36
C ILE A 164 5.90 0.88 -2.35
N ASP A 165 6.01 2.15 -2.71
CA ASP A 165 5.24 2.79 -3.78
C ASP A 165 6.22 3.50 -4.72
N PRO A 166 6.59 2.86 -5.83
CA PRO A 166 7.52 3.44 -6.81
C PRO A 166 7.06 4.79 -7.36
N GLY A 167 5.73 5.04 -7.42
CA GLY A 167 5.20 6.34 -7.82
C GLY A 167 5.57 7.46 -6.84
N HIS A 168 5.37 7.24 -5.55
CA HIS A 168 5.80 8.19 -4.53
C HIS A 168 7.33 8.33 -4.48
N MET A 169 8.06 7.23 -4.63
CA MET A 169 9.52 7.27 -4.67
C MET A 169 10.05 8.05 -5.87
N ALA A 170 9.40 7.95 -7.04
CA ALA A 170 9.78 8.73 -8.23
C ALA A 170 9.44 10.22 -8.09
N VAL A 171 8.36 10.57 -7.39
CA VAL A 171 8.01 11.97 -7.09
C VAL A 171 9.06 12.65 -6.23
N GLU A 172 9.53 12.00 -5.17
CA GLU A 172 10.53 12.56 -4.25
C GLU A 172 11.96 12.44 -4.79
N GLY A 173 12.32 11.27 -5.33
CA GLY A 173 13.69 10.94 -5.73
C GLY A 173 14.01 11.24 -7.20
N GLY A 174 13.04 11.69 -8.01
CA GLY A 174 13.26 11.99 -9.43
C GLY A 174 13.74 10.77 -10.23
N LEU A 175 14.70 10.98 -11.13
CA LEU A 175 15.12 9.99 -12.13
C LEU A 175 15.79 8.74 -11.54
N GLY A 176 16.51 8.86 -10.44
CA GLY A 176 17.32 7.76 -9.87
C GLY A 176 16.93 7.33 -8.46
N GLY A 177 16.28 8.19 -7.69
CA GLY A 177 15.99 7.93 -6.28
C GLY A 177 15.07 6.72 -6.06
N TRP A 178 14.11 6.48 -6.93
CA TRP A 178 13.26 5.30 -6.87
C TRP A 178 14.06 3.99 -6.98
N LEU A 179 15.09 3.96 -7.86
CA LEU A 179 15.92 2.77 -8.07
C LEU A 179 16.83 2.51 -6.85
N MET A 180 17.52 3.56 -6.36
CA MET A 180 18.31 3.47 -5.13
C MET A 180 17.43 3.10 -3.93
N GLY A 181 16.20 3.60 -3.90
CA GLY A 181 15.22 3.27 -2.88
C GLY A 181 14.78 1.82 -2.90
N MET A 182 14.55 1.23 -4.08
CA MET A 182 14.26 -0.19 -4.22
C MET A 182 15.46 -1.05 -3.81
N ASP A 183 16.67 -0.62 -4.13
CA ASP A 183 17.90 -1.35 -3.83
C ASP A 183 18.15 -1.41 -2.31
N ILE A 184 18.13 -0.26 -1.63
CA ILE A 184 18.34 -0.21 -0.17
C ILE A 184 17.24 -0.94 0.62
N LEU A 185 16.01 -0.97 0.09
CA LEU A 185 14.86 -1.62 0.74
C LEU A 185 14.64 -3.07 0.29
N ALA A 186 15.43 -3.61 -0.64
CA ALA A 186 15.16 -4.88 -1.33
C ALA A 186 14.78 -6.02 -0.38
N GLU A 187 15.56 -6.24 0.69
CA GLU A 187 15.31 -7.28 1.69
C GLU A 187 14.10 -6.99 2.60
N LYS A 188 13.66 -5.74 2.66
CA LYS A 188 12.54 -5.30 3.50
C LYS A 188 11.20 -5.28 2.76
N ILE A 189 11.18 -5.35 1.43
CA ILE A 189 9.95 -5.24 0.63
C ILE A 189 9.03 -6.43 0.90
N ARG A 190 7.79 -6.13 1.32
CA ARG A 190 6.73 -7.15 1.58
C ARG A 190 5.43 -6.85 0.86
N MET A 191 5.20 -5.61 0.47
CA MET A 191 4.04 -5.15 -0.30
C MET A 191 4.47 -4.11 -1.32
N VAL A 192 3.74 -3.98 -2.42
CA VAL A 192 4.00 -3.00 -3.48
C VAL A 192 2.71 -2.30 -3.88
N ALA A 193 2.71 -0.97 -3.89
CA ALA A 193 1.66 -0.16 -4.50
C ALA A 193 2.03 0.19 -5.94
N VAL A 194 1.02 0.23 -6.80
CA VAL A 194 1.17 0.56 -8.22
C VAL A 194 0.28 1.74 -8.55
N LYS A 195 0.89 2.90 -8.73
CA LYS A 195 0.30 4.13 -9.28
C LYS A 195 1.38 5.00 -9.88
N ASP A 196 1.04 5.80 -10.85
CA ASP A 196 2.00 6.63 -11.55
C ASP A 196 1.74 8.11 -11.32
N TYR A 197 2.77 8.92 -11.45
CA TYR A 197 2.73 10.36 -11.24
C TYR A 197 3.42 11.12 -12.36
N GLY A 198 2.86 12.27 -12.68
CA GLY A 198 3.51 13.29 -13.51
C GLY A 198 3.70 14.60 -12.72
N TRP A 199 4.74 15.37 -13.09
CA TRP A 199 4.94 16.73 -12.61
C TRP A 199 4.31 17.74 -13.56
N PHE A 200 3.50 18.63 -13.00
CA PHE A 200 2.77 19.67 -13.74
C PHE A 200 3.03 21.04 -13.14
N LYS A 201 3.13 22.05 -14.01
CA LYS A 201 3.21 23.44 -13.57
C LYS A 201 1.81 24.03 -13.51
N LYS A 202 1.38 24.47 -12.32
CA LYS A 202 0.09 25.16 -12.10
C LYS A 202 0.32 26.40 -11.25
N ASP A 203 -0.14 27.56 -11.71
CA ASP A 203 -0.04 28.84 -11.01
C ASP A 203 1.40 29.14 -10.52
N GLY A 204 2.39 28.89 -11.39
CA GLY A 204 3.81 29.08 -11.10
C GLY A 204 4.47 28.04 -10.18
N LYS A 205 3.71 27.05 -9.64
CA LYS A 205 4.19 26.01 -8.74
C LYS A 205 4.20 24.66 -9.43
N TRP A 206 5.19 23.83 -9.07
CA TRP A 206 5.21 22.43 -9.46
C TRP A 206 4.31 21.61 -8.55
N ILE A 207 3.45 20.79 -9.15
CA ILE A 207 2.55 19.87 -8.44
C ILE A 207 2.66 18.47 -9.05
N ALA A 208 2.67 17.45 -8.19
CA ALA A 208 2.55 16.07 -8.63
C ALA A 208 1.08 15.66 -8.70
N ARG A 209 0.71 14.94 -9.77
CA ARG A 209 -0.62 14.35 -9.94
C ARG A 209 -0.50 12.91 -10.37
N THR A 210 -1.42 12.08 -9.90
CA THR A 210 -1.61 10.72 -10.41
C THR A 210 -2.02 10.79 -11.89
N VAL A 211 -1.36 9.98 -12.71
CA VAL A 211 -1.63 9.82 -14.15
C VAL A 211 -1.83 8.34 -14.47
N PRO A 212 -2.40 7.97 -15.64
CA PRO A 212 -2.48 6.59 -16.08
C PRO A 212 -1.13 5.87 -16.04
N LEU A 213 -1.14 4.58 -15.76
CA LEU A 213 0.10 3.79 -15.69
C LEU A 213 0.84 3.81 -17.03
N GLY A 214 2.13 4.14 -16.95
CA GLY A 214 3.01 4.27 -18.12
C GLY A 214 3.04 5.65 -18.75
N GLU A 215 2.19 6.58 -18.31
CA GLU A 215 2.20 7.99 -18.75
C GLU A 215 2.98 8.90 -17.78
N GLY A 216 3.51 8.34 -16.69
CA GLY A 216 4.18 9.07 -15.64
C GLY A 216 5.68 8.85 -15.55
N LEU A 217 6.19 9.03 -14.34
CA LEU A 217 7.64 9.01 -14.05
C LEU A 217 8.19 7.61 -13.79
N VAL A 218 7.32 6.62 -13.53
CA VAL A 218 7.75 5.30 -13.09
C VAL A 218 8.06 4.39 -14.28
N PRO A 219 9.30 3.89 -14.42
CA PRO A 219 9.63 2.92 -15.46
C PRO A 219 9.17 1.50 -15.03
N TRP A 220 7.86 1.24 -15.08
CA TRP A 220 7.19 0.06 -14.53
C TRP A 220 7.81 -1.26 -14.96
N ARG A 221 8.26 -1.40 -16.22
CA ARG A 221 8.98 -2.60 -16.65
C ARG A 221 10.19 -2.89 -15.75
N LYS A 222 11.03 -1.88 -15.49
CA LYS A 222 12.22 -2.02 -14.63
C LYS A 222 11.83 -2.35 -13.19
N VAL A 223 10.76 -1.73 -12.67
CA VAL A 223 10.24 -2.04 -11.34
C VAL A 223 9.88 -3.53 -11.23
N PHE A 224 9.11 -4.06 -12.17
CA PHE A 224 8.70 -5.46 -12.14
C PHE A 224 9.86 -6.42 -12.40
N GLU A 225 10.84 -6.08 -13.24
CA GLU A 225 12.08 -6.85 -13.42
C GLU A 225 12.86 -6.96 -12.11
N ILE A 226 12.97 -5.86 -11.33
CA ILE A 226 13.60 -5.87 -10.01
C ILE A 226 12.81 -6.75 -9.04
N LEU A 227 11.48 -6.60 -8.97
CA LEU A 227 10.64 -7.42 -8.10
C LEU A 227 10.77 -8.91 -8.42
N LYS A 228 10.88 -9.26 -9.71
CA LYS A 228 11.14 -10.64 -10.15
C LYS A 228 12.53 -11.11 -9.71
N ARG A 229 13.56 -10.26 -9.87
CA ARG A 229 14.94 -10.56 -9.48
C ARG A 229 15.09 -10.84 -7.99
N ILE A 230 14.37 -10.10 -7.13
CA ILE A 230 14.38 -10.32 -5.67
C ILE A 230 13.37 -11.39 -5.23
N GLU A 231 12.78 -12.13 -6.17
CA GLU A 231 11.78 -13.18 -5.92
C GLU A 231 10.59 -12.71 -5.07
N PHE A 232 10.16 -11.44 -5.25
CA PHE A 232 9.04 -10.88 -4.51
C PHE A 232 7.74 -11.68 -4.73
N LYS A 233 7.07 -12.05 -3.64
CA LYS A 233 5.84 -12.88 -3.64
C LYS A 233 4.64 -12.21 -2.98
N GLY A 234 4.82 -11.01 -2.43
CA GLY A 234 3.77 -10.28 -1.75
C GLY A 234 2.68 -9.73 -2.68
N PRO A 235 1.67 -9.05 -2.12
CA PRO A 235 0.63 -8.39 -2.89
C PRO A 235 1.16 -7.17 -3.63
N VAL A 236 0.62 -6.96 -4.83
CA VAL A 236 0.83 -5.78 -5.68
C VAL A 236 -0.51 -5.07 -5.79
N SER A 237 -0.66 -3.97 -5.05
CA SER A 237 -1.91 -3.21 -4.91
C SER A 237 -1.97 -2.08 -5.93
N LEU A 238 -2.93 -2.14 -6.86
CA LEU A 238 -3.16 -1.09 -7.85
C LEU A 238 -4.01 0.02 -7.24
N HIS A 239 -3.51 1.25 -7.30
CA HIS A 239 -4.10 2.42 -6.67
C HIS A 239 -4.69 3.39 -7.73
N SER A 240 -5.94 3.20 -8.08
CA SER A 240 -6.67 4.06 -9.04
C SER A 240 -7.09 5.40 -8.40
N GLU A 241 -6.13 6.14 -7.85
CA GLU A 241 -6.40 7.38 -7.10
C GLU A 241 -6.42 8.62 -8.00
N TYR A 242 -7.11 8.55 -9.13
CA TYR A 242 -7.22 9.65 -10.10
C TYR A 242 -8.07 10.80 -9.54
N LYS A 243 -7.54 12.03 -9.59
CA LYS A 243 -8.23 13.22 -9.13
C LYS A 243 -9.05 13.83 -10.26
N GLY A 244 -10.32 14.15 -9.98
CA GLY A 244 -11.23 14.80 -10.90
C GLY A 244 -11.91 13.88 -11.92
N MET A 245 -11.67 12.58 -11.84
CA MET A 245 -12.40 11.55 -12.59
C MET A 245 -13.65 11.12 -11.83
N SER A 246 -14.73 10.84 -12.55
CA SER A 246 -15.92 10.17 -12.03
C SER A 246 -15.62 8.70 -11.70
N LEU A 247 -16.53 8.02 -11.01
CA LEU A 247 -16.36 6.59 -10.70
C LEU A 247 -16.26 5.75 -11.98
N GLU A 248 -17.08 6.05 -12.98
CA GLU A 248 -17.07 5.38 -14.29
C GLU A 248 -15.72 5.55 -15.00
N GLU A 249 -15.20 6.79 -15.01
CA GLU A 249 -13.89 7.07 -15.59
C GLU A 249 -12.76 6.35 -14.85
N ILE A 250 -12.84 6.24 -13.51
CA ILE A 250 -11.88 5.48 -12.69
C ILE A 250 -11.96 3.99 -13.04
N ILE A 251 -13.15 3.42 -13.19
CA ILE A 251 -13.36 2.02 -13.57
C ILE A 251 -12.71 1.74 -14.94
N GLU A 252 -13.03 2.56 -15.94
CA GLU A 252 -12.46 2.43 -17.29
C GLU A 252 -10.93 2.55 -17.30
N GLN A 253 -10.38 3.50 -16.55
CA GLN A 253 -8.94 3.65 -16.44
C GLN A 253 -8.31 2.46 -15.69
N THR A 254 -8.94 1.97 -14.64
CA THR A 254 -8.46 0.79 -13.89
C THR A 254 -8.38 -0.45 -14.79
N ARG A 255 -9.33 -0.64 -15.71
CA ARG A 255 -9.28 -1.73 -16.71
C ARG A 255 -8.07 -1.60 -17.64
N LYS A 256 -7.72 -0.40 -18.05
CA LYS A 256 -6.52 -0.14 -18.87
C LYS A 256 -5.25 -0.40 -18.06
N ASP A 257 -5.21 0.06 -16.83
CA ASP A 257 -4.05 -0.06 -15.95
C ASP A 257 -3.72 -1.52 -15.60
N ILE A 258 -4.73 -2.33 -15.24
CA ILE A 258 -4.49 -3.75 -14.95
C ILE A 258 -4.03 -4.52 -16.20
N LYS A 259 -4.55 -4.16 -17.38
CA LYS A 259 -4.09 -4.72 -18.65
C LYS A 259 -2.63 -4.37 -18.91
N TYR A 260 -2.25 -3.11 -18.75
CA TYR A 260 -0.86 -2.63 -18.87
C TYR A 260 0.10 -3.40 -17.96
N VAL A 261 -0.24 -3.55 -16.67
CA VAL A 261 0.57 -4.32 -15.71
C VAL A 261 0.72 -5.78 -16.17
N ARG A 262 -0.35 -6.41 -16.61
CA ARG A 262 -0.32 -7.80 -17.08
C ARG A 262 0.52 -8.00 -18.34
N GLU A 263 0.49 -7.05 -19.26
CA GLU A 263 1.33 -7.07 -20.46
C GLU A 263 2.82 -7.02 -20.11
N ILE A 264 3.19 -6.18 -19.15
CA ILE A 264 4.57 -6.15 -18.63
C ILE A 264 4.93 -7.50 -17.99
N LEU A 265 4.10 -8.01 -17.09
CA LEU A 265 4.39 -9.26 -16.36
C LEU A 265 4.51 -10.48 -17.28
N LYS A 266 3.79 -10.50 -18.41
CA LYS A 266 3.91 -11.55 -19.43
C LYS A 266 5.20 -11.46 -20.25
N SER A 267 5.81 -10.28 -20.30
CA SER A 267 6.94 -9.98 -21.18
C SER A 267 8.32 -9.98 -20.48
N ILE A 268 8.37 -10.22 -19.16
CA ILE A 268 9.59 -10.24 -18.34
C ILE A 268 9.96 -11.62 -17.78
#